data_cebb54cab91ee83c65f1b1ba85879e98
#
_entry.id   cebb54cab91ee83c65f1b1ba85879e98
#
_cell.length_a   1.000
_cell.length_b   1.000
_cell.length_c   1.000
_cell.angle_alpha   90.00
_cell.angle_beta   90.00
_cell.angle_gamma   90.00
#
_symmetry.space_group_name_H-M   'P 1'
#
loop_
_entity.id
_entity.type
_entity.pdbx_description
1 polymer ?
#
loop_
_entity_poly.entity_id
_entity_poly.type
_entity_poly.pdbx_seq_one_letter_code
_entity_poly.pdbx_strand_id
1 'polypeptide(L)'
;MKKLLSVLLTLVMVLGLLSACSGTPATQAAGDTSGGKVIKIGVFEPVTGENGGGGFQEVLGMRYANQKFPTVDIKGETYKVELVEVDNKSDKTEAVTAAQSLMSSKVAVVLGSYGSGVSIAAGEIFKENKVPAIGASCTNPQVTLGNDFYFRVCFLDPFQGTVMANYANESGAKTAAVITQLGDDYSSGLGNFFLKAFEGLGGKIVAQEQFQTNQTDFKAILTNIKAANPDIIFAPSSIATAPLLIKQARELGITAPISAGDTWENTSIIDNAAEASEGVTLSTFFDENDAGNPVAADFVKGFKEFLKGNSDYLSKNGGEGVAAVSALGYDAYMVALEAIKLTGSTDTTAIRDALAKVNYEGVTGAVSFDENGDAKKDMAYIKTIKDGKFQFLKTVKVG
;
A
#
# COMPACT_ATOMS: atom_id res chain seq x y z
N MET A 1 40.77 -54.51 21.62
CA MET A 1 40.62 -55.45 22.74
C MET A 1 39.47 -55.02 23.62
N LYS A 2 38.48 -55.87 23.64
CA LYS A 2 37.65 -56.32 24.78
C LYS A 2 36.80 -55.23 25.42
N LYS A 3 35.54 -55.23 25.17
CA LYS A 3 34.44 -56.03 25.81
C LYS A 3 33.86 -55.22 26.95
N LEU A 4 32.60 -54.85 26.86
CA LEU A 4 31.32 -55.56 27.17
C LEU A 4 30.90 -55.42 28.64
N LEU A 5 29.62 -55.26 28.76
CA LEU A 5 28.68 -55.73 29.83
C LEU A 5 28.33 -54.64 30.88
N SER A 6 27.11 -54.50 31.37
CA SER A 6 25.80 -55.16 31.28
C SER A 6 24.84 -54.27 32.10
N VAL A 7 23.66 -54.04 31.66
CA VAL A 7 22.31 -54.56 32.09
C VAL A 7 22.12 -54.86 33.59
N LEU A 8 21.15 -54.23 34.22
CA LEU A 8 20.06 -54.76 35.08
C LEU A 8 19.35 -53.60 35.78
N LEU A 9 18.13 -53.27 35.46
CA LEU A 9 16.86 -53.86 35.91
C LEU A 9 16.72 -53.89 37.44
N THR A 10 15.85 -53.08 38.00
CA THR A 10 14.84 -53.56 38.96
C THR A 10 13.72 -52.54 39.22
N LEU A 11 12.55 -53.06 38.98
CA LEU A 11 11.21 -52.62 39.32
C LEU A 11 10.99 -52.81 40.85
N VAL A 12 10.47 -51.79 41.53
CA VAL A 12 9.71 -51.99 42.81
C VAL A 12 8.48 -51.12 42.84
N MET A 13 7.36 -51.77 42.80
CA MET A 13 6.05 -51.31 43.26
C MET A 13 6.06 -51.20 44.82
N VAL A 14 5.20 -50.33 45.38
CA VAL A 14 4.10 -50.64 46.28
C VAL A 14 3.63 -49.42 47.07
N LEU A 15 2.39 -49.04 46.85
CA LEU A 15 1.27 -48.71 47.72
C LEU A 15 1.50 -47.96 49.05
N GLY A 16 0.70 -46.93 49.18
CA GLY A 16 -0.06 -46.68 50.40
C GLY A 16 0.05 -45.29 50.99
N LEU A 17 -0.88 -44.46 51.00
CA LEU A 17 -1.95 -44.25 51.96
C LEU A 17 -2.61 -42.89 51.79
N LEU A 18 -3.90 -42.91 51.79
CA LEU A 18 -4.80 -41.78 51.89
C LEU A 18 -4.54 -40.96 53.14
N SER A 19 -4.46 -39.65 53.03
CA SER A 19 -4.80 -38.72 54.08
C SER A 19 -5.56 -37.54 53.46
N ALA A 20 -6.83 -37.49 53.78
CA ALA A 20 -7.71 -36.37 53.51
C ALA A 20 -7.31 -35.18 54.40
N CYS A 21 -7.12 -34.01 53.78
CA CYS A 21 -7.28 -32.74 54.46
C CYS A 21 -7.93 -31.75 53.53
N SER A 22 -9.03 -31.24 53.98
CA SER A 22 -9.85 -30.16 53.42
C SER A 22 -9.02 -28.94 53.04
N GLY A 23 -9.06 -28.60 51.78
CA GLY A 23 -8.51 -27.35 51.24
C GLY A 23 -9.50 -26.76 50.25
N THR A 24 -9.86 -25.55 50.46
CA THR A 24 -10.69 -24.60 49.72
C THR A 24 -10.66 -24.81 48.20
N PRO A 25 -11.79 -24.73 47.48
CA PRO A 25 -11.78 -24.87 46.05
C PRO A 25 -11.02 -23.70 45.42
N ALA A 26 -9.89 -24.00 44.82
CA ALA A 26 -9.22 -23.10 43.90
C ALA A 26 -10.20 -22.82 42.73
N THR A 27 -10.60 -21.59 42.59
CA THR A 27 -11.32 -21.07 41.45
C THR A 27 -10.48 -21.41 40.20
N GLN A 28 -10.85 -22.44 39.47
CA GLN A 28 -10.38 -22.63 38.11
C GLN A 28 -10.78 -21.37 37.36
N ALA A 29 -9.78 -20.59 36.93
CA ALA A 29 -9.98 -19.61 35.92
C ALA A 29 -10.60 -20.36 34.73
N ALA A 30 -11.85 -20.06 34.45
CA ALA A 30 -12.51 -20.53 33.24
C ALA A 30 -11.65 -20.06 32.07
N GLY A 31 -10.94 -20.99 31.46
CA GLY A 31 -10.33 -20.76 30.16
C GLY A 31 -11.47 -20.35 29.24
N ASP A 32 -11.34 -19.16 28.68
CA ASP A 32 -12.25 -18.61 27.69
C ASP A 32 -12.21 -19.52 26.45
N THR A 33 -13.08 -20.54 26.43
CA THR A 33 -13.35 -21.39 25.27
C THR A 33 -14.54 -20.84 24.50
N SER A 34 -14.63 -19.52 24.35
CA SER A 34 -15.48 -18.94 23.33
C SER A 34 -14.72 -19.02 22.00
N GLY A 35 -14.74 -20.18 21.36
CA GLY A 35 -14.34 -20.37 19.97
C GLY A 35 -15.27 -19.58 19.07
N GLY A 36 -15.19 -18.22 19.11
CA GLY A 36 -15.93 -17.33 18.24
C GLY A 36 -15.58 -17.62 16.78
N LYS A 37 -16.55 -17.48 15.88
CA LYS A 37 -16.32 -17.58 14.45
C LYS A 37 -15.26 -16.54 14.02
N VAL A 38 -14.35 -16.94 13.16
CA VAL A 38 -13.26 -16.09 12.64
C VAL A 38 -13.36 -16.02 11.13
N ILE A 39 -13.17 -14.83 10.59
CA ILE A 39 -12.92 -14.60 9.16
C ILE A 39 -11.53 -13.99 9.01
N LYS A 40 -10.74 -14.55 8.11
CA LYS A 40 -9.37 -14.09 7.86
C LYS A 40 -9.34 -13.17 6.66
N ILE A 41 -8.67 -12.02 6.82
CA ILE A 41 -8.37 -11.08 5.74
C ILE A 41 -6.87 -11.08 5.53
N GLY A 42 -6.40 -11.36 4.32
CA GLY A 42 -5.00 -11.31 3.97
C GLY A 42 -4.54 -9.85 3.80
N VAL A 43 -3.34 -9.54 4.27
CA VAL A 43 -2.65 -8.26 4.01
C VAL A 43 -1.41 -8.58 3.20
N PHE A 44 -1.39 -8.15 1.95
CA PHE A 44 -0.37 -8.45 0.96
C PHE A 44 0.38 -7.16 0.59
N GLU A 45 1.35 -6.78 1.42
CA GLU A 45 2.04 -5.49 1.29
C GLU A 45 3.57 -5.66 1.32
N PRO A 46 4.33 -4.76 0.67
CA PRO A 46 5.75 -4.67 0.95
C PRO A 46 5.95 -3.94 2.29
N VAL A 47 6.52 -4.61 3.27
CA VAL A 47 6.99 -3.96 4.50
C VAL A 47 8.51 -3.88 4.54
N THR A 48 9.15 -4.45 3.52
CA THR A 48 10.58 -4.33 3.20
C THR A 48 10.79 -4.11 1.70
N GLY A 49 12.05 -3.90 1.26
CA GLY A 49 12.39 -3.64 -0.13
C GLY A 49 12.23 -2.17 -0.53
N GLU A 50 12.24 -1.90 -1.84
CA GLU A 50 12.32 -0.54 -2.40
C GLU A 50 11.16 0.38 -1.97
N ASN A 51 9.99 -0.18 -1.75
CA ASN A 51 8.77 0.53 -1.39
C ASN A 51 8.24 0.16 0.01
N GLY A 52 9.09 -0.47 0.84
CA GLY A 52 8.68 -0.98 2.16
C GLY A 52 8.09 0.08 3.09
N GLY A 53 8.55 1.34 2.99
CA GLY A 53 8.00 2.44 3.78
C GLY A 53 6.55 2.77 3.42
N GLY A 54 6.22 2.79 2.14
CA GLY A 54 4.85 3.05 1.66
C GLY A 54 3.89 1.92 1.97
N GLY A 55 4.29 0.68 1.67
CA GLY A 55 3.46 -0.49 1.99
C GLY A 55 3.22 -0.65 3.49
N PHE A 56 4.21 -0.34 4.34
CA PHE A 56 3.99 -0.34 5.79
C PHE A 56 2.97 0.73 6.21
N GLN A 57 2.95 1.90 5.56
CA GLN A 57 1.93 2.92 5.82
C GLN A 57 0.52 2.44 5.44
N GLU A 58 0.36 1.65 4.36
CA GLU A 58 -0.91 0.98 4.03
C GLU A 58 -1.33 -0.01 5.12
N VAL A 59 -0.38 -0.86 5.58
CA VAL A 59 -0.60 -1.80 6.68
C VAL A 59 -1.07 -1.07 7.95
N LEU A 60 -0.50 0.09 8.27
CA LEU A 60 -0.95 0.89 9.43
C LEU A 60 -2.41 1.32 9.29
N GLY A 61 -2.84 1.74 8.10
CA GLY A 61 -4.25 2.05 7.82
C GLY A 61 -5.17 0.85 8.03
N MET A 62 -4.78 -0.32 7.51
CA MET A 62 -5.53 -1.57 7.67
C MET A 62 -5.58 -2.03 9.14
N ARG A 63 -4.47 -1.95 9.87
CA ARG A 63 -4.41 -2.28 11.31
C ARG A 63 -5.28 -1.36 12.14
N TYR A 64 -5.27 -0.05 11.86
CA TYR A 64 -6.14 0.90 12.54
C TYR A 64 -7.61 0.61 12.27
N ALA A 65 -7.97 0.32 11.01
CA ALA A 65 -9.33 -0.08 10.66
C ALA A 65 -9.77 -1.36 11.41
N ASN A 66 -8.91 -2.38 11.45
CA ASN A 66 -9.19 -3.62 12.18
C ASN A 66 -9.30 -3.39 13.71
N GLN A 67 -8.46 -2.53 14.29
CA GLN A 67 -8.59 -2.16 15.71
C GLN A 67 -9.93 -1.49 16.01
N LYS A 68 -10.40 -0.62 15.10
CA LYS A 68 -11.66 0.11 15.25
C LYS A 68 -12.89 -0.76 14.95
N PHE A 69 -12.77 -1.68 14.01
CA PHE A 69 -13.83 -2.58 13.53
C PHE A 69 -13.33 -4.04 13.53
N PRO A 70 -13.11 -4.63 14.71
CA PRO A 70 -12.50 -5.97 14.83
C PRO A 70 -13.45 -7.12 14.52
N THR A 71 -14.70 -6.82 14.19
CA THR A 71 -15.73 -7.83 13.93
C THR A 71 -16.60 -7.45 12.75
N VAL A 72 -17.21 -8.47 12.14
CA VAL A 72 -18.23 -8.29 11.10
C VAL A 72 -19.41 -9.21 11.39
N ASP A 73 -20.63 -8.70 11.18
CA ASP A 73 -21.86 -9.52 11.27
C ASP A 73 -22.12 -10.20 9.93
N ILE A 74 -22.35 -11.51 9.98
CA ILE A 74 -22.70 -12.34 8.82
C ILE A 74 -23.98 -13.09 9.16
N LYS A 75 -25.12 -12.63 8.66
CA LYS A 75 -26.46 -13.20 8.91
C LYS A 75 -26.82 -13.35 10.40
N GLY A 76 -26.53 -12.34 11.18
CA GLY A 76 -26.81 -12.30 12.61
C GLY A 76 -25.82 -13.06 13.49
N GLU A 77 -24.68 -13.50 12.90
CA GLU A 77 -23.59 -14.13 13.64
C GLU A 77 -22.35 -13.23 13.56
N THR A 78 -21.78 -12.90 14.71
CA THR A 78 -20.59 -12.05 14.77
C THR A 78 -19.32 -12.88 14.53
N TYR A 79 -18.54 -12.49 13.54
CA TYR A 79 -17.23 -13.03 13.23
C TYR A 79 -16.14 -12.06 13.67
N LYS A 80 -15.13 -12.57 14.36
CA LYS A 80 -13.88 -11.83 14.60
C LYS A 80 -13.11 -11.74 13.29
N VAL A 81 -12.60 -10.55 12.96
CA VAL A 81 -11.73 -10.36 11.79
C VAL A 81 -10.28 -10.50 12.24
N GLU A 82 -9.56 -11.42 11.60
CA GLU A 82 -8.13 -11.66 11.82
C GLU A 82 -7.35 -11.25 10.56
N LEU A 83 -6.36 -10.37 10.73
CA LEU A 83 -5.43 -10.01 9.65
C LEU A 83 -4.32 -11.06 9.57
N VAL A 84 -4.08 -11.55 8.35
CA VAL A 84 -2.96 -12.45 8.03
C VAL A 84 -2.01 -11.66 7.13
N GLU A 85 -0.92 -11.17 7.72
CA GLU A 85 0.01 -10.28 7.03
C GLU A 85 1.17 -11.07 6.39
N VAL A 86 1.51 -10.72 5.17
CA VAL A 86 2.67 -11.23 4.43
C VAL A 86 3.44 -10.09 3.79
N ASP A 87 4.76 -10.21 3.75
CA ASP A 87 5.67 -9.26 3.10
C ASP A 87 6.00 -9.75 1.69
N ASN A 88 5.65 -8.99 0.66
CA ASN A 88 6.01 -9.27 -0.72
C ASN A 88 7.35 -8.63 -1.14
N LYS A 89 8.01 -7.90 -0.23
CA LYS A 89 9.36 -7.33 -0.34
C LYS A 89 9.57 -6.40 -1.55
N SER A 90 8.53 -5.87 -2.13
CA SER A 90 8.57 -5.11 -3.41
C SER A 90 9.18 -5.92 -4.57
N ASP A 91 9.15 -7.25 -4.51
CA ASP A 91 9.75 -8.16 -5.49
C ASP A 91 8.70 -9.09 -6.10
N LYS A 92 8.66 -9.21 -7.43
CA LYS A 92 7.65 -10.01 -8.15
C LYS A 92 7.74 -11.50 -7.82
N THR A 93 8.93 -12.03 -7.55
CA THR A 93 9.12 -13.46 -7.21
C THR A 93 8.65 -13.72 -5.78
N GLU A 94 9.00 -12.85 -4.84
CA GLU A 94 8.53 -12.92 -3.45
C GLU A 94 7.01 -12.73 -3.37
N ALA A 95 6.44 -11.87 -4.22
CA ALA A 95 5.01 -11.64 -4.33
C ALA A 95 4.24 -12.94 -4.63
N VAL A 96 4.74 -13.77 -5.53
CA VAL A 96 4.16 -15.09 -5.83
C VAL A 96 4.16 -15.99 -4.59
N THR A 97 5.28 -16.03 -3.87
CA THR A 97 5.41 -16.81 -2.63
C THR A 97 4.49 -16.31 -1.53
N ALA A 98 4.41 -15.00 -1.35
CA ALA A 98 3.52 -14.36 -0.36
C ALA A 98 2.04 -14.62 -0.68
N ALA A 99 1.63 -14.52 -1.95
CA ALA A 99 0.27 -14.85 -2.39
C ALA A 99 -0.09 -16.31 -2.10
N GLN A 100 0.78 -17.26 -2.41
CA GLN A 100 0.57 -18.67 -2.10
C GLN A 100 0.43 -18.95 -0.60
N SER A 101 1.18 -18.22 0.24
CA SER A 101 1.07 -18.29 1.70
C SER A 101 -0.31 -17.85 2.19
N LEU A 102 -0.85 -16.75 1.62
CA LEU A 102 -2.21 -16.30 1.93
C LEU A 102 -3.27 -17.32 1.52
N MET A 103 -3.13 -17.92 0.34
CA MET A 103 -4.07 -18.98 -0.11
C MET A 103 -4.03 -20.18 0.84
N SER A 104 -2.84 -20.60 1.28
CA SER A 104 -2.67 -21.67 2.27
C SER A 104 -3.29 -21.32 3.62
N SER A 105 -3.32 -20.04 3.99
CA SER A 105 -3.94 -19.54 5.22
C SER A 105 -5.47 -19.45 5.14
N LYS A 106 -6.07 -19.67 3.96
CA LYS A 106 -7.51 -19.65 3.70
C LYS A 106 -8.14 -18.30 4.05
N VAL A 107 -7.56 -17.21 3.56
CA VAL A 107 -8.13 -15.88 3.70
C VAL A 107 -9.38 -15.73 2.81
N ALA A 108 -10.34 -14.93 3.26
CA ALA A 108 -11.59 -14.70 2.53
C ALA A 108 -11.48 -13.59 1.48
N VAL A 109 -10.58 -12.64 1.71
CA VAL A 109 -10.26 -11.51 0.82
C VAL A 109 -8.82 -11.09 1.10
N VAL A 110 -8.14 -10.54 0.09
CA VAL A 110 -6.79 -9.98 0.21
C VAL A 110 -6.86 -8.46 0.10
N LEU A 111 -6.12 -7.74 0.92
CA LEU A 111 -5.90 -6.29 0.83
C LEU A 111 -4.47 -6.02 0.38
N GLY A 112 -4.29 -5.08 -0.54
CA GLY A 112 -2.98 -4.68 -1.07
C GLY A 112 -2.85 -5.00 -2.55
N SER A 113 -1.79 -4.56 -3.18
CA SER A 113 -0.52 -4.09 -2.63
C SER A 113 -0.26 -2.61 -2.98
N TYR A 114 0.77 -2.05 -2.34
CA TYR A 114 1.35 -0.75 -2.70
C TYR A 114 1.94 -0.76 -4.12
N GLY A 115 2.61 -1.83 -4.53
CA GLY A 115 3.29 -1.91 -5.81
C GLY A 115 2.44 -2.52 -6.93
N SER A 116 2.35 -1.86 -8.10
CA SER A 116 1.62 -2.40 -9.25
C SER A 116 2.22 -3.70 -9.76
N GLY A 117 3.56 -3.78 -9.90
CA GLY A 117 4.23 -4.97 -10.43
C GLY A 117 4.04 -6.22 -9.57
N VAL A 118 4.06 -6.09 -8.24
CA VAL A 118 3.80 -7.20 -7.31
C VAL A 118 2.33 -7.59 -7.30
N SER A 119 1.42 -6.62 -7.47
CA SER A 119 -0.02 -6.87 -7.60
C SER A 119 -0.35 -7.66 -8.88
N ILE A 120 0.26 -7.29 -10.01
CA ILE A 120 0.11 -8.02 -11.29
C ILE A 120 0.64 -9.46 -11.12
N ALA A 121 1.83 -9.64 -10.55
CA ALA A 121 2.44 -10.95 -10.37
C ALA A 121 1.62 -11.89 -9.47
N ALA A 122 0.98 -11.36 -8.43
CA ALA A 122 0.14 -12.13 -7.50
C ALA A 122 -1.30 -12.32 -8.00
N GLY A 123 -1.78 -11.44 -8.87
CA GLY A 123 -3.18 -11.38 -9.29
C GLY A 123 -3.72 -12.67 -9.89
N GLU A 124 -2.93 -13.38 -10.70
CA GLU A 124 -3.33 -14.66 -11.27
C GLU A 124 -3.51 -15.72 -10.18
N ILE A 125 -2.69 -15.71 -9.12
CA ILE A 125 -2.82 -16.66 -8.00
C ILE A 125 -4.13 -16.43 -7.26
N PHE A 126 -4.51 -15.18 -7.02
CA PHE A 126 -5.77 -14.83 -6.37
C PHE A 126 -6.96 -15.27 -7.22
N LYS A 127 -6.92 -15.01 -8.54
CA LYS A 127 -7.94 -15.41 -9.50
C LYS A 127 -8.11 -16.92 -9.58
N GLU A 128 -7.02 -17.68 -9.73
CA GLU A 128 -7.03 -19.15 -9.80
C GLU A 128 -7.63 -19.79 -8.54
N ASN A 129 -7.34 -19.20 -7.36
CA ASN A 129 -7.89 -19.64 -6.08
C ASN A 129 -9.28 -19.06 -5.79
N LYS A 130 -9.82 -18.23 -6.67
CA LYS A 130 -11.11 -17.54 -6.52
C LYS A 130 -11.20 -16.74 -5.22
N VAL A 131 -10.13 -16.09 -4.80
CA VAL A 131 -10.08 -15.19 -3.65
C VAL A 131 -9.95 -13.76 -4.16
N PRO A 132 -10.92 -12.86 -3.86
CA PRO A 132 -10.84 -11.50 -4.34
C PRO A 132 -9.73 -10.71 -3.62
N ALA A 133 -9.10 -9.80 -4.37
CA ALA A 133 -8.13 -8.85 -3.86
C ALA A 133 -8.63 -7.41 -4.02
N ILE A 134 -8.28 -6.53 -3.07
CA ILE A 134 -8.59 -5.10 -3.09
C ILE A 134 -7.27 -4.34 -2.97
N GLY A 135 -6.77 -3.83 -4.08
CA GLY A 135 -5.58 -3.01 -4.14
C GLY A 135 -5.78 -1.66 -3.44
N ALA A 136 -4.83 -1.27 -2.61
CA ALA A 136 -4.85 0.04 -1.95
C ALA A 136 -4.34 1.13 -2.90
N SER A 137 -3.07 1.07 -3.33
CA SER A 137 -2.48 2.11 -4.19
C SER A 137 -1.80 1.60 -5.48
N CYS A 138 -2.09 0.39 -5.92
CA CYS A 138 -1.57 -0.17 -7.17
C CYS A 138 -2.27 0.43 -8.40
N THR A 139 -1.74 1.52 -8.94
CA THR A 139 -2.39 2.39 -9.92
C THR A 139 -2.33 1.94 -11.38
N ASN A 140 -1.43 0.99 -11.73
CA ASN A 140 -1.29 0.55 -13.12
C ASN A 140 -2.54 -0.20 -13.61
N PRO A 141 -3.11 0.13 -14.78
CA PRO A 141 -4.31 -0.54 -15.32
C PRO A 141 -4.19 -2.05 -15.45
N GLN A 142 -2.99 -2.60 -15.65
CA GLN A 142 -2.78 -4.04 -15.81
C GLN A 142 -3.10 -4.87 -14.55
N VAL A 143 -3.25 -4.24 -13.39
CA VAL A 143 -3.60 -4.94 -12.14
C VAL A 143 -4.98 -5.59 -12.22
N THR A 144 -5.95 -4.89 -12.77
CA THR A 144 -7.36 -5.32 -12.85
C THR A 144 -7.74 -5.80 -14.25
N LEU A 145 -7.04 -5.34 -15.29
CA LEU A 145 -7.37 -5.66 -16.68
C LEU A 145 -7.33 -7.17 -16.95
N GLY A 146 -8.50 -7.76 -17.23
CA GLY A 146 -8.64 -9.20 -17.45
C GLY A 146 -8.64 -10.06 -16.18
N ASN A 147 -8.63 -9.44 -15.01
CA ASN A 147 -8.69 -10.13 -13.72
C ASN A 147 -9.93 -9.69 -12.92
N ASP A 148 -11.00 -10.44 -13.04
CA ASP A 148 -12.28 -10.20 -12.39
C ASP A 148 -12.30 -10.51 -10.87
N PHE A 149 -11.17 -10.92 -10.30
CA PHE A 149 -10.95 -11.09 -8.87
C PHE A 149 -10.05 -9.98 -8.25
N TYR A 150 -9.61 -8.99 -9.03
CA TYR A 150 -8.87 -7.86 -8.51
C TYR A 150 -9.68 -6.57 -8.60
N PHE A 151 -9.85 -5.90 -7.48
CA PHE A 151 -10.47 -4.59 -7.33
C PHE A 151 -9.43 -3.61 -6.79
N ARG A 152 -9.68 -2.29 -6.85
CA ARG A 152 -8.80 -1.31 -6.19
C ARG A 152 -9.55 -0.05 -5.78
N VAL A 153 -9.10 0.59 -4.71
CA VAL A 153 -9.73 1.80 -4.16
C VAL A 153 -9.06 3.10 -4.60
N CYS A 154 -7.92 3.04 -5.28
CA CYS A 154 -7.18 4.20 -5.80
C CYS A 154 -7.62 4.60 -7.22
N PHE A 155 -7.16 5.77 -7.69
CA PHE A 155 -7.22 6.15 -9.09
C PHE A 155 -6.17 5.40 -9.93
N LEU A 156 -6.21 5.58 -11.25
CA LEU A 156 -5.32 4.89 -12.21
C LEU A 156 -4.24 5.79 -12.76
N ASP A 157 -3.12 5.20 -13.23
CA ASP A 157 -2.01 5.89 -13.90
C ASP A 157 -2.43 6.76 -15.10
N PRO A 158 -3.38 6.39 -15.98
CA PRO A 158 -3.84 7.27 -17.04
C PRO A 158 -4.40 8.59 -16.50
N PHE A 159 -5.17 8.54 -15.42
CA PHE A 159 -5.68 9.73 -14.75
C PHE A 159 -4.53 10.51 -14.08
N GLN A 160 -3.67 9.83 -13.32
CA GLN A 160 -2.53 10.44 -12.62
C GLN A 160 -1.54 11.11 -13.60
N GLY A 161 -1.22 10.43 -14.71
CA GLY A 161 -0.36 10.99 -15.77
C GLY A 161 -0.96 12.26 -16.38
N THR A 162 -2.28 12.27 -16.62
CA THR A 162 -3.01 13.45 -17.10
C THR A 162 -2.97 14.59 -16.09
N VAL A 163 -3.20 14.30 -14.80
CA VAL A 163 -3.11 15.28 -13.70
C VAL A 163 -1.75 15.95 -13.67
N MET A 164 -0.67 15.17 -13.74
CA MET A 164 0.69 15.72 -13.67
C MET A 164 1.10 16.44 -14.95
N ALA A 165 0.61 16.01 -16.11
CA ALA A 165 0.82 16.73 -17.37
C ALA A 165 0.10 18.07 -17.40
N ASN A 166 -1.15 18.14 -16.91
CA ASN A 166 -1.89 19.39 -16.76
C ASN A 166 -1.15 20.33 -15.78
N TYR A 167 -0.70 19.81 -14.65
CA TYR A 167 0.08 20.61 -13.69
C TYR A 167 1.34 21.20 -14.32
N ALA A 168 2.11 20.38 -15.06
CA ALA A 168 3.30 20.84 -15.77
C ALA A 168 2.99 21.93 -16.80
N ASN A 169 1.96 21.74 -17.61
CA ASN A 169 1.54 22.73 -18.62
C ASN A 169 1.04 24.05 -17.99
N GLU A 170 0.23 23.96 -16.91
CA GLU A 170 -0.25 25.13 -16.15
C GLU A 170 0.88 25.90 -15.46
N SER A 171 1.95 25.18 -15.04
CA SER A 171 3.17 25.78 -14.49
C SER A 171 4.04 26.47 -15.56
N GLY A 172 3.63 26.41 -16.83
CA GLY A 172 4.30 27.07 -17.97
C GLY A 172 5.33 26.20 -18.68
N ALA A 173 5.52 24.93 -18.30
CA ALA A 173 6.46 24.03 -18.95
C ALA A 173 6.04 23.76 -20.41
N LYS A 174 6.98 23.88 -21.33
CA LYS A 174 6.82 23.54 -22.76
C LYS A 174 7.64 22.33 -23.14
N THR A 175 8.65 22.01 -22.37
CA THR A 175 9.52 20.85 -22.55
C THR A 175 9.60 20.05 -21.27
N ALA A 176 9.60 18.71 -21.41
CA ALA A 176 9.75 17.81 -20.28
C ALA A 176 10.79 16.72 -20.56
N ALA A 177 11.46 16.27 -19.52
CA ALA A 177 12.19 15.01 -19.51
C ALA A 177 11.46 13.99 -18.67
N VAL A 178 11.52 12.72 -19.09
CA VAL A 178 10.91 11.60 -18.35
C VAL A 178 12.00 10.61 -17.96
N ILE A 179 12.03 10.23 -16.68
CA ILE A 179 12.96 9.22 -16.16
C ILE A 179 12.12 8.07 -15.57
N THR A 180 12.36 6.83 -16.02
CA THR A 180 11.61 5.66 -15.54
C THR A 180 12.53 4.54 -15.07
N GLN A 181 12.03 3.71 -14.17
CA GLN A 181 12.71 2.53 -13.63
C GLN A 181 12.37 1.31 -14.50
N LEU A 182 13.39 0.67 -15.07
CA LEU A 182 13.24 -0.54 -15.89
C LEU A 182 12.74 -1.71 -15.04
N GLY A 183 11.75 -2.43 -15.57
CA GLY A 183 11.17 -3.58 -14.89
C GLY A 183 10.13 -3.25 -13.82
N ASP A 184 9.93 -1.97 -13.52
CA ASP A 184 8.85 -1.49 -12.67
C ASP A 184 7.65 -1.07 -13.53
N ASP A 185 6.52 -1.81 -13.39
CA ASP A 185 5.31 -1.57 -14.16
C ASP A 185 4.66 -0.23 -13.83
N TYR A 186 4.72 0.21 -12.57
CA TYR A 186 4.24 1.52 -12.15
C TYR A 186 5.05 2.64 -12.81
N SER A 187 6.36 2.65 -12.63
CA SER A 187 7.23 3.71 -13.14
C SER A 187 7.14 3.85 -14.67
N SER A 188 7.24 2.71 -15.38
CA SER A 188 7.17 2.68 -16.84
C SER A 188 5.78 3.07 -17.34
N GLY A 189 4.72 2.59 -16.69
CA GLY A 189 3.33 2.90 -17.04
C GLY A 189 3.01 4.38 -16.85
N LEU A 190 3.22 4.89 -15.65
CA LEU A 190 2.92 6.28 -15.31
C LEU A 190 3.77 7.27 -16.12
N GLY A 191 5.07 6.97 -16.34
CA GLY A 191 5.92 7.77 -17.22
C GLY A 191 5.38 7.88 -18.65
N ASN A 192 4.87 6.78 -19.20
CA ASN A 192 4.27 6.76 -20.54
C ASN A 192 2.93 7.52 -20.60
N PHE A 193 2.09 7.42 -19.57
CA PHE A 193 0.83 8.17 -19.51
C PHE A 193 1.07 9.68 -19.38
N PHE A 194 2.01 10.09 -18.54
CA PHE A 194 2.43 11.49 -18.47
C PHE A 194 2.93 12.01 -19.83
N LEU A 195 3.82 11.27 -20.47
CA LEU A 195 4.37 11.61 -21.79
C LEU A 195 3.26 11.88 -22.80
N LYS A 196 2.35 10.93 -22.98
CA LYS A 196 1.23 11.04 -23.93
C LYS A 196 0.33 12.24 -23.61
N ALA A 197 0.01 12.43 -22.33
CA ALA A 197 -0.83 13.54 -21.90
C ALA A 197 -0.14 14.89 -22.13
N PHE A 198 1.16 15.00 -21.80
CA PHE A 198 1.92 16.23 -21.99
C PHE A 198 2.08 16.62 -23.46
N GLU A 199 2.36 15.64 -24.33
CA GLU A 199 2.39 15.85 -25.79
C GLU A 199 1.00 16.23 -26.34
N GLY A 200 -0.07 15.62 -25.82
CA GLY A 200 -1.46 15.96 -26.16
C GLY A 200 -1.83 17.41 -25.83
N LEU A 201 -1.17 18.00 -24.82
CA LEU A 201 -1.30 19.42 -24.43
C LEU A 201 -0.39 20.36 -25.26
N GLY A 202 0.35 19.84 -26.26
CA GLY A 202 1.30 20.61 -27.08
C GLY A 202 2.68 20.76 -26.45
N GLY A 203 2.97 20.06 -25.35
CA GLY A 203 4.31 19.96 -24.77
C GLY A 203 5.23 19.08 -25.62
N LYS A 204 6.53 19.17 -25.39
CA LYS A 204 7.55 18.38 -26.09
C LYS A 204 8.39 17.59 -25.09
N ILE A 205 8.54 16.29 -25.31
CA ILE A 205 9.49 15.47 -24.55
C ILE A 205 10.88 15.62 -25.21
N VAL A 206 11.83 16.17 -24.46
CA VAL A 206 13.18 16.47 -24.93
C VAL A 206 14.22 15.44 -24.51
N ALA A 207 13.92 14.63 -23.51
CA ALA A 207 14.72 13.49 -23.08
C ALA A 207 13.86 12.41 -22.46
N GLN A 208 14.21 11.15 -22.71
CA GLN A 208 13.66 9.98 -22.05
C GLN A 208 14.82 9.11 -21.58
N GLU A 209 14.93 8.88 -20.29
CA GLU A 209 16.00 8.11 -19.68
C GLU A 209 15.42 6.99 -18.83
N GLN A 210 16.18 5.92 -18.72
CA GLN A 210 15.81 4.76 -17.91
C GLN A 210 16.97 4.32 -17.03
N PHE A 211 16.67 3.78 -15.87
CA PHE A 211 17.64 3.21 -14.95
C PHE A 211 17.20 1.82 -14.48
N GLN A 212 18.17 1.04 -14.04
CA GLN A 212 17.92 -0.31 -13.51
C GLN A 212 17.48 -0.26 -12.05
N THR A 213 16.63 -1.23 -11.65
CA THR A 213 16.34 -1.50 -10.24
C THR A 213 17.65 -1.64 -9.45
N ASN A 214 17.71 -1.06 -8.25
CA ASN A 214 18.90 -0.97 -7.38
C ASN A 214 20.07 -0.13 -7.93
N GLN A 215 19.86 0.65 -8.98
CA GLN A 215 20.86 1.60 -9.44
C GLN A 215 21.04 2.75 -8.45
N THR A 216 22.29 3.10 -8.14
CA THR A 216 22.64 4.15 -7.15
C THR A 216 23.39 5.34 -7.78
N ASP A 217 23.88 5.22 -9.01
CA ASP A 217 24.54 6.30 -9.74
C ASP A 217 23.71 6.68 -10.97
N PHE A 218 23.20 7.90 -10.97
CA PHE A 218 22.33 8.46 -12.00
C PHE A 218 23.05 9.53 -12.85
N LYS A 219 24.35 9.79 -12.61
CA LYS A 219 25.08 10.90 -13.23
C LYS A 219 25.06 10.86 -14.76
N ALA A 220 25.14 9.67 -15.36
CA ALA A 220 25.12 9.53 -16.81
C ALA A 220 23.79 10.02 -17.40
N ILE A 221 22.67 9.47 -16.93
CA ILE A 221 21.33 9.86 -17.42
C ILE A 221 21.00 11.31 -17.07
N LEU A 222 21.39 11.78 -15.88
CA LEU A 222 21.19 13.17 -15.47
C LEU A 222 22.03 14.15 -16.29
N THR A 223 23.20 13.75 -16.78
CA THR A 223 24.01 14.56 -17.70
C THR A 223 23.28 14.75 -19.05
N ASN A 224 22.65 13.70 -19.58
CA ASN A 224 21.81 13.78 -20.77
C ASN A 224 20.59 14.71 -20.56
N ILE A 225 19.91 14.56 -19.42
CA ILE A 225 18.79 15.43 -19.01
C ILE A 225 19.24 16.90 -18.95
N LYS A 226 20.39 17.16 -18.30
CA LYS A 226 20.95 18.51 -18.19
C LYS A 226 21.24 19.11 -19.58
N ALA A 227 21.81 18.32 -20.49
CA ALA A 227 22.10 18.77 -21.89
C ALA A 227 20.81 19.07 -22.66
N ALA A 228 19.73 18.31 -22.43
CA ALA A 228 18.43 18.53 -23.04
C ALA A 228 17.71 19.77 -22.49
N ASN A 229 18.09 20.25 -21.31
CA ASN A 229 17.58 21.45 -20.63
C ASN A 229 16.03 21.54 -20.60
N PRO A 230 15.32 20.56 -20.00
CA PRO A 230 13.87 20.58 -19.92
C PRO A 230 13.36 21.64 -18.95
N ASP A 231 12.12 22.11 -19.17
CA ASP A 231 11.43 22.99 -18.22
C ASP A 231 10.97 22.26 -16.97
N ILE A 232 10.72 20.93 -17.05
CA ILE A 232 10.33 20.05 -15.93
C ILE A 232 10.87 18.64 -16.16
N ILE A 233 11.14 17.94 -15.05
CA ILE A 233 11.51 16.51 -15.04
C ILE A 233 10.38 15.74 -14.37
N PHE A 234 9.86 14.72 -15.03
CA PHE A 234 8.91 13.76 -14.45
C PHE A 234 9.61 12.42 -14.21
N ALA A 235 9.70 12.00 -12.95
CA ALA A 235 10.52 10.87 -12.53
C ALA A 235 9.79 9.89 -11.58
N PRO A 236 8.67 9.26 -12.01
CA PRO A 236 7.97 8.29 -11.18
C PRO A 236 8.91 7.09 -10.93
N SER A 237 9.19 6.81 -9.66
CA SER A 237 10.11 5.74 -9.27
C SER A 237 9.86 5.28 -7.84
N SER A 238 10.58 4.23 -7.42
CA SER A 238 10.50 3.70 -6.05
C SER A 238 10.94 4.72 -5.00
N ILE A 239 10.45 4.54 -3.77
CA ILE A 239 10.81 5.36 -2.60
C ILE A 239 12.31 5.35 -2.36
N ALA A 240 12.95 4.19 -2.49
CA ALA A 240 14.40 4.03 -2.26
C ALA A 240 15.26 4.80 -3.27
N THR A 241 14.79 4.93 -4.52
CA THR A 241 15.52 5.59 -5.61
C THR A 241 15.41 7.11 -5.56
N ALA A 242 14.24 7.63 -5.21
CA ALA A 242 13.90 9.04 -5.29
C ALA A 242 14.94 9.99 -4.66
N PRO A 243 15.39 9.80 -3.41
CA PRO A 243 16.33 10.74 -2.78
C PRO A 243 17.69 10.78 -3.47
N LEU A 244 18.15 9.65 -4.00
CA LEU A 244 19.45 9.58 -4.69
C LEU A 244 19.38 10.32 -6.04
N LEU A 245 18.30 10.12 -6.79
CA LEU A 245 18.07 10.79 -8.06
C LEU A 245 17.97 12.31 -7.85
N ILE A 246 17.18 12.75 -6.87
CA ILE A 246 17.00 14.16 -6.53
C ILE A 246 18.34 14.81 -6.15
N LYS A 247 19.12 14.20 -5.25
CA LYS A 247 20.42 14.74 -4.81
C LYS A 247 21.39 14.88 -5.98
N GLN A 248 21.57 13.82 -6.75
CA GLN A 248 22.50 13.84 -7.89
C GLN A 248 22.07 14.83 -8.98
N ALA A 249 20.78 15.03 -9.19
CA ALA A 249 20.30 16.08 -10.11
C ALA A 249 20.74 17.47 -9.63
N ARG A 250 20.58 17.78 -8.34
CA ARG A 250 20.98 19.08 -7.75
C ARG A 250 22.49 19.23 -7.71
N GLU A 251 23.24 18.19 -7.37
CA GLU A 251 24.72 18.16 -7.42
C GLU A 251 25.26 18.46 -8.81
N LEU A 252 24.60 18.00 -9.86
CA LEU A 252 24.94 18.33 -11.24
C LEU A 252 24.49 19.73 -11.66
N GLY A 253 23.83 20.50 -10.81
CA GLY A 253 23.33 21.84 -11.06
C GLY A 253 22.09 21.86 -11.96
N ILE A 254 21.30 20.79 -12.01
CA ILE A 254 19.99 20.78 -12.65
C ILE A 254 19.03 21.58 -11.76
N THR A 255 18.50 22.68 -12.28
CA THR A 255 17.55 23.55 -11.56
C THR A 255 16.09 23.32 -11.97
N ALA A 256 15.86 22.59 -13.04
CA ALA A 256 14.51 22.24 -13.49
C ALA A 256 13.69 21.63 -12.32
N PRO A 257 12.42 22.01 -12.14
CA PRO A 257 11.51 21.35 -11.21
C PRO A 257 11.48 19.84 -11.45
N ILE A 258 11.44 19.07 -10.36
CA ILE A 258 11.29 17.62 -10.40
C ILE A 258 9.90 17.27 -9.87
N SER A 259 9.21 16.42 -10.60
CA SER A 259 7.88 15.94 -10.24
C SER A 259 7.77 14.43 -10.38
N ALA A 260 6.84 13.84 -9.62
CA ALA A 260 6.61 12.40 -9.63
C ALA A 260 5.13 12.07 -9.34
N GLY A 261 4.84 10.80 -9.15
CA GLY A 261 3.54 10.31 -8.70
C GLY A 261 3.47 10.11 -7.19
N ASP A 262 2.46 9.38 -6.78
CA ASP A 262 2.06 9.13 -5.39
C ASP A 262 3.10 8.42 -4.52
N THR A 263 3.92 7.57 -5.12
CA THR A 263 5.00 6.84 -4.39
C THR A 263 5.98 7.78 -3.70
N TRP A 264 6.09 9.02 -4.14
CA TRP A 264 7.00 9.98 -3.52
C TRP A 264 6.42 10.70 -2.29
N GLU A 265 5.18 10.41 -1.90
CA GLU A 265 4.64 10.88 -0.63
C GLU A 265 5.14 10.04 0.55
N ASN A 266 6.45 10.06 0.78
CA ASN A 266 7.08 9.38 1.89
C ASN A 266 8.16 10.26 2.53
N THR A 267 8.11 10.43 3.85
CA THR A 267 9.03 11.32 4.58
C THR A 267 10.49 10.91 4.46
N SER A 268 10.77 9.62 4.23
CA SER A 268 12.15 9.15 4.01
C SER A 268 12.81 9.80 2.79
N ILE A 269 12.03 10.25 1.79
CA ILE A 269 12.56 11.00 0.66
C ILE A 269 13.08 12.36 1.11
N ILE A 270 12.31 13.06 1.95
CA ILE A 270 12.71 14.34 2.54
C ILE A 270 13.93 14.14 3.43
N ASP A 271 13.89 13.18 4.34
CA ASP A 271 14.97 12.91 5.29
C ASP A 271 16.31 12.58 4.59
N ASN A 272 16.24 11.81 3.50
CA ASN A 272 17.42 11.39 2.77
C ASN A 272 17.87 12.37 1.69
N ALA A 273 16.99 13.12 1.05
CA ALA A 273 17.36 14.14 0.05
C ALA A 273 17.63 15.51 0.67
N ALA A 274 17.12 15.77 1.88
CA ALA A 274 17.27 17.02 2.61
C ALA A 274 16.89 18.25 1.73
N GLU A 275 17.69 19.32 1.76
CA GLU A 275 17.45 20.53 0.97
C GLU A 275 17.31 20.31 -0.53
N ALA A 276 17.88 19.23 -1.07
CA ALA A 276 17.75 18.89 -2.48
C ALA A 276 16.32 18.57 -2.89
N SER A 277 15.46 18.15 -1.94
CA SER A 277 14.05 17.84 -2.18
C SER A 277 13.14 19.06 -2.25
N GLU A 278 13.60 20.24 -1.85
CA GLU A 278 12.79 21.45 -1.88
C GLU A 278 12.25 21.73 -3.29
N GLY A 279 10.95 22.02 -3.38
CA GLY A 279 10.26 22.28 -4.63
C GLY A 279 9.92 21.05 -5.46
N VAL A 280 10.23 19.83 -4.99
CA VAL A 280 9.71 18.59 -5.59
C VAL A 280 8.19 18.57 -5.46
N THR A 281 7.48 18.16 -6.52
CA THR A 281 6.03 18.06 -6.54
C THR A 281 5.58 16.64 -6.86
N LEU A 282 4.40 16.27 -6.36
CA LEU A 282 3.83 14.96 -6.59
C LEU A 282 2.30 15.00 -6.59
N SER A 283 1.69 14.02 -7.24
CA SER A 283 0.25 13.76 -7.11
C SER A 283 0.00 12.70 -6.04
N THR A 284 -1.14 12.81 -5.34
CA THR A 284 -1.50 11.86 -4.30
C THR A 284 -3.02 11.74 -4.14
N PHE A 285 -3.48 10.82 -3.29
CA PHE A 285 -4.88 10.41 -3.18
C PHE A 285 -5.66 11.16 -2.11
N PHE A 286 -4.98 11.78 -1.15
CA PHE A 286 -5.60 12.32 0.05
C PHE A 286 -4.75 13.46 0.65
N ASP A 287 -5.42 14.41 1.28
CA ASP A 287 -4.77 15.41 2.14
C ASP A 287 -5.46 15.48 3.50
N GLU A 288 -4.68 15.34 4.58
CA GLU A 288 -5.19 15.31 5.96
C GLU A 288 -5.85 16.62 6.41
N ASN A 289 -5.62 17.70 5.66
CA ASN A 289 -6.17 19.04 5.93
C ASN A 289 -7.41 19.32 5.06
N ASP A 290 -7.84 18.38 4.20
CA ASP A 290 -9.07 18.54 3.43
C ASP A 290 -10.29 18.46 4.36
N ALA A 291 -10.88 19.62 4.66
CA ALA A 291 -12.05 19.74 5.52
C ALA A 291 -13.37 19.32 4.84
N GLY A 292 -13.33 18.96 3.56
CA GLY A 292 -14.54 18.67 2.76
C GLY A 292 -15.23 17.35 3.10
N ASN A 293 -14.51 16.40 3.72
CA ASN A 293 -15.02 15.07 4.04
C ASN A 293 -15.07 14.82 5.57
N PRO A 294 -16.26 14.78 6.21
CA PRO A 294 -16.37 14.53 7.65
C PRO A 294 -15.79 13.17 8.09
N VAL A 295 -15.89 12.15 7.25
CA VAL A 295 -15.33 10.80 7.53
C VAL A 295 -13.81 10.89 7.64
N ALA A 296 -13.19 11.73 6.80
CA ALA A 296 -11.75 11.97 6.82
C ALA A 296 -11.29 12.62 8.13
N ALA A 297 -12.04 13.59 8.67
CA ALA A 297 -11.68 14.27 9.92
C ALA A 297 -11.60 13.32 11.12
N ASP A 298 -12.59 12.42 11.24
CA ASP A 298 -12.61 11.39 12.30
C ASP A 298 -11.47 10.38 12.14
N PHE A 299 -11.19 9.98 10.91
CA PHE A 299 -10.07 9.09 10.59
C PHE A 299 -8.74 9.74 10.97
N VAL A 300 -8.46 10.95 10.50
CA VAL A 300 -7.21 11.69 10.76
C VAL A 300 -6.95 11.80 12.25
N LYS A 301 -7.96 12.22 13.03
CA LYS A 301 -7.84 12.33 14.48
C LYS A 301 -7.49 11.00 15.12
N GLY A 302 -8.28 9.97 14.86
CA GLY A 302 -8.11 8.66 15.50
C GLY A 302 -6.84 7.95 15.02
N PHE A 303 -6.45 8.09 13.76
CA PHE A 303 -5.21 7.51 13.24
C PHE A 303 -3.96 8.14 13.86
N LYS A 304 -3.95 9.47 14.08
CA LYS A 304 -2.86 10.14 14.80
C LYS A 304 -2.75 9.66 16.26
N GLU A 305 -3.88 9.43 16.94
CA GLU A 305 -3.88 8.83 18.28
C GLU A 305 -3.35 7.38 18.26
N PHE A 306 -3.74 6.59 17.26
CA PHE A 306 -3.24 5.24 17.06
C PHE A 306 -1.72 5.20 16.84
N LEU A 307 -1.17 6.09 16.03
CA LEU A 307 0.28 6.21 15.83
C LEU A 307 1.01 6.58 17.12
N LYS A 308 0.50 7.57 17.87
CA LYS A 308 1.06 8.00 19.17
C LYS A 308 1.05 6.89 20.22
N GLY A 309 0.08 6.00 20.15
CA GLY A 309 -0.04 4.85 21.04
C GLY A 309 1.05 3.78 20.84
N ASN A 310 1.84 3.86 19.74
CA ASN A 310 2.87 2.88 19.43
C ASN A 310 4.09 3.57 18.79
N SER A 311 5.20 3.63 19.53
CA SER A 311 6.43 4.32 19.08
C SER A 311 7.07 3.70 17.84
N ASP A 312 6.93 2.39 17.62
CA ASP A 312 7.41 1.72 16.41
C ASP A 312 6.57 2.16 15.18
N TYR A 313 5.25 2.22 15.33
CA TYR A 313 4.35 2.71 14.27
C TYR A 313 4.64 4.17 13.92
N LEU A 314 4.77 5.02 14.95
CA LEU A 314 5.08 6.42 14.77
C LEU A 314 6.40 6.65 14.02
N SER A 315 7.43 5.89 14.42
CA SER A 315 8.77 5.95 13.78
C SER A 315 8.73 5.48 12.33
N LYS A 316 8.12 4.33 12.05
CA LYS A 316 8.04 3.76 10.70
C LYS A 316 7.11 4.53 9.77
N ASN A 317 6.11 5.23 10.32
CA ASN A 317 5.27 6.15 9.56
C ASN A 317 6.01 7.44 9.15
N GLY A 318 7.14 7.74 9.79
CA GLY A 318 7.88 8.98 9.60
C GLY A 318 7.27 10.18 10.34
N GLY A 319 6.58 9.93 11.46
CA GLY A 319 5.96 10.96 12.30
C GLY A 319 4.45 10.86 12.41
N GLU A 320 3.80 11.96 12.85
CA GLU A 320 2.35 12.00 13.11
C GLU A 320 1.49 12.30 11.87
N GLY A 321 2.10 12.63 10.72
CA GLY A 321 1.38 12.94 9.49
C GLY A 321 0.62 11.71 8.96
N VAL A 322 -0.52 11.94 8.37
CA VAL A 322 -1.32 10.89 7.74
C VAL A 322 -0.88 10.75 6.29
N ALA A 323 -0.19 9.67 5.96
CA ALA A 323 0.11 9.34 4.57
C ALA A 323 -1.20 9.02 3.81
N ALA A 324 -1.31 9.48 2.57
CA ALA A 324 -2.50 9.22 1.75
C ALA A 324 -2.77 7.71 1.58
N VAL A 325 -1.72 6.93 1.49
CA VAL A 325 -1.82 5.48 1.36
C VAL A 325 -2.32 4.79 2.63
N SER A 326 -2.13 5.38 3.81
CA SER A 326 -2.77 4.87 5.05
C SER A 326 -4.29 5.05 5.00
N ALA A 327 -4.78 6.14 4.42
CA ALA A 327 -6.21 6.35 4.21
C ALA A 327 -6.78 5.33 3.20
N LEU A 328 -6.04 5.01 2.13
CA LEU A 328 -6.42 3.96 1.17
C LEU A 328 -6.43 2.57 1.81
N GLY A 329 -5.44 2.23 2.63
CA GLY A 329 -5.40 0.96 3.37
C GLY A 329 -6.60 0.81 4.32
N TYR A 330 -6.98 1.90 4.99
CA TYR A 330 -8.20 1.93 5.80
C TYR A 330 -9.45 1.70 4.94
N ASP A 331 -9.59 2.41 3.82
CA ASP A 331 -10.75 2.27 2.93
C ASP A 331 -10.82 0.86 2.31
N ALA A 332 -9.70 0.25 1.93
CA ALA A 332 -9.65 -1.11 1.41
C ALA A 332 -10.20 -2.13 2.45
N TYR A 333 -9.81 -1.98 3.73
CA TYR A 333 -10.35 -2.80 4.80
C TYR A 333 -11.87 -2.59 4.98
N MET A 334 -12.33 -1.36 4.97
CA MET A 334 -13.76 -1.05 5.15
C MET A 334 -14.61 -1.56 3.97
N VAL A 335 -14.11 -1.44 2.74
CA VAL A 335 -14.73 -2.00 1.53
C VAL A 335 -14.83 -3.52 1.61
N ALA A 336 -13.79 -4.20 2.13
CA ALA A 336 -13.86 -5.64 2.37
C ALA A 336 -14.95 -6.02 3.36
N LEU A 337 -15.07 -5.31 4.49
CA LEU A 337 -16.12 -5.54 5.47
C LEU A 337 -17.52 -5.30 4.87
N GLU A 338 -17.66 -4.25 4.05
CA GLU A 338 -18.93 -3.94 3.41
C GLU A 338 -19.35 -5.04 2.43
N ALA A 339 -18.42 -5.56 1.61
CA ALA A 339 -18.68 -6.68 0.72
C ALA A 339 -19.09 -7.95 1.48
N ILE A 340 -18.39 -8.27 2.59
CA ILE A 340 -18.73 -9.41 3.44
C ILE A 340 -20.14 -9.28 4.03
N LYS A 341 -20.51 -8.09 4.51
CA LYS A 341 -21.86 -7.81 5.02
C LYS A 341 -22.92 -7.96 3.91
N LEU A 342 -22.67 -7.36 2.73
CA LEU A 342 -23.59 -7.40 1.59
C LEU A 342 -23.91 -8.83 1.16
N THR A 343 -22.90 -9.68 1.06
CA THR A 343 -23.13 -11.08 0.69
C THR A 343 -23.70 -11.92 1.84
N GLY A 344 -23.45 -11.53 3.09
CA GLY A 344 -23.79 -12.35 4.27
C GLY A 344 -23.16 -13.74 4.21
N SER A 345 -21.94 -13.88 3.68
CA SER A 345 -21.24 -15.15 3.46
C SER A 345 -19.74 -15.00 3.64
N THR A 346 -19.08 -16.08 4.00
CA THR A 346 -17.60 -16.19 3.97
C THR A 346 -17.10 -16.83 2.67
N ASP A 347 -17.98 -17.16 1.74
CA ASP A 347 -17.61 -17.67 0.42
C ASP A 347 -16.91 -16.60 -0.41
N THR A 348 -15.72 -16.90 -0.89
CA THR A 348 -14.84 -15.93 -1.56
C THR A 348 -15.41 -15.44 -2.89
N THR A 349 -16.10 -16.31 -3.66
CA THR A 349 -16.74 -15.94 -4.92
C THR A 349 -17.94 -15.02 -4.65
N ALA A 350 -18.71 -15.32 -3.60
CA ALA A 350 -19.84 -14.45 -3.21
C ALA A 350 -19.35 -13.08 -2.72
N ILE A 351 -18.18 -13.01 -2.03
CA ILE A 351 -17.56 -11.75 -1.64
C ILE A 351 -17.11 -10.97 -2.89
N ARG A 352 -16.50 -11.62 -3.89
CA ARG A 352 -16.16 -11.02 -5.17
C ARG A 352 -17.38 -10.42 -5.88
N ASP A 353 -18.49 -11.14 -5.94
CA ASP A 353 -19.72 -10.68 -6.58
C ASP A 353 -20.37 -9.52 -5.80
N ALA A 354 -20.16 -9.47 -4.50
CA ALA A 354 -20.60 -8.36 -3.66
C ALA A 354 -19.73 -7.12 -3.85
N LEU A 355 -18.41 -7.27 -4.01
CA LEU A 355 -17.48 -6.15 -4.25
C LEU A 355 -17.93 -5.31 -5.46
N ALA A 356 -18.31 -5.95 -6.56
CA ALA A 356 -18.82 -5.24 -7.74
C ALA A 356 -20.06 -4.35 -7.48
N LYS A 357 -20.70 -4.49 -6.33
CA LYS A 357 -21.92 -3.75 -5.93
C LYS A 357 -21.69 -2.81 -4.75
N VAL A 358 -20.48 -2.76 -4.21
CA VAL A 358 -20.15 -1.87 -3.11
C VAL A 358 -20.32 -0.42 -3.54
N ASN A 359 -20.96 0.36 -2.67
CA ASN A 359 -20.98 1.82 -2.71
C ASN A 359 -20.70 2.30 -1.29
N TYR A 360 -19.49 2.81 -1.08
CA TYR A 360 -18.98 3.14 0.24
C TYR A 360 -18.45 4.58 0.29
N GLU A 361 -18.90 5.36 1.28
CA GLU A 361 -18.37 6.69 1.55
C GLU A 361 -17.11 6.56 2.43
N GLY A 362 -15.95 6.61 1.77
CA GLY A 362 -14.66 6.38 2.39
C GLY A 362 -13.96 7.65 2.84
N VAL A 363 -12.83 7.46 3.50
CA VAL A 363 -11.90 8.54 3.91
C VAL A 363 -11.32 9.23 2.68
N THR A 364 -11.05 8.49 1.63
CA THR A 364 -10.54 9.00 0.34
C THR A 364 -11.66 9.36 -0.64
N GLY A 365 -12.87 9.62 -0.13
CA GLY A 365 -14.08 9.88 -0.93
C GLY A 365 -14.82 8.60 -1.30
N ALA A 366 -15.88 8.75 -2.09
CA ALA A 366 -16.75 7.65 -2.50
C ALA A 366 -15.97 6.55 -3.24
N VAL A 367 -16.29 5.30 -2.95
CA VAL A 367 -15.75 4.11 -3.59
C VAL A 367 -16.89 3.30 -4.19
N SER A 368 -16.91 3.22 -5.50
CA SER A 368 -17.73 2.29 -6.28
C SER A 368 -16.88 1.85 -7.47
N PHE A 369 -17.15 0.67 -7.99
CA PHE A 369 -16.31 0.06 -9.01
C PHE A 369 -16.94 0.12 -10.40
N ASP A 370 -16.09 0.17 -11.42
CA ASP A 370 -16.50 -0.05 -12.82
C ASP A 370 -16.47 -1.55 -13.17
N GLU A 371 -16.66 -1.88 -14.45
CA GLU A 371 -16.67 -3.25 -14.94
C GLU A 371 -15.32 -3.98 -14.82
N ASN A 372 -14.21 -3.25 -14.65
CA ASN A 372 -12.88 -3.81 -14.47
C ASN A 372 -12.51 -3.99 -12.98
N GLY A 373 -13.34 -3.48 -12.06
CA GLY A 373 -13.03 -3.47 -10.63
C GLY A 373 -12.22 -2.24 -10.20
N ASP A 374 -12.15 -1.20 -11.03
CA ASP A 374 -11.46 0.05 -10.73
C ASP A 374 -12.39 1.04 -10.02
N ALA A 375 -11.87 1.70 -8.97
CA ALA A 375 -12.64 2.74 -8.30
C ALA A 375 -12.84 3.95 -9.22
N LYS A 376 -14.06 4.47 -9.25
CA LYS A 376 -14.41 5.70 -9.96
C LYS A 376 -13.93 6.91 -9.18
N LYS A 377 -12.72 7.37 -9.48
CA LYS A 377 -12.08 8.53 -8.87
C LYS A 377 -11.86 9.61 -9.92
N ASP A 378 -12.24 10.84 -9.62
CA ASP A 378 -12.15 12.00 -10.52
C ASP A 378 -11.26 13.13 -9.96
N MET A 379 -10.64 12.89 -8.80
CA MET A 379 -9.90 13.90 -8.07
C MET A 379 -8.55 13.39 -7.61
N ALA A 380 -7.52 14.25 -7.70
CA ALA A 380 -6.20 14.04 -7.11
C ALA A 380 -5.75 15.32 -6.40
N TYR A 381 -4.84 15.16 -5.45
CA TYR A 381 -4.16 16.24 -4.76
C TYR A 381 -2.75 16.40 -5.32
N ILE A 382 -2.29 17.64 -5.48
CA ILE A 382 -0.88 17.92 -5.75
C ILE A 382 -0.27 18.50 -4.48
N LYS A 383 0.85 17.92 -4.07
CA LYS A 383 1.67 18.35 -2.94
C LYS A 383 3.05 18.78 -3.43
N THR A 384 3.70 19.62 -2.67
CA THR A 384 5.11 20.00 -2.84
C THR A 384 5.87 19.76 -1.55
N ILE A 385 7.18 19.60 -1.67
CA ILE A 385 8.07 19.65 -0.50
C ILE A 385 8.50 21.10 -0.32
N LYS A 386 8.18 21.65 0.85
CA LYS A 386 8.56 23.00 1.25
C LYS A 386 8.86 23.05 2.73
N ASP A 387 9.98 23.70 3.08
CA ASP A 387 10.49 23.78 4.46
C ASP A 387 10.62 22.38 5.10
N GLY A 388 11.08 21.39 4.31
CA GLY A 388 11.27 20.02 4.74
C GLY A 388 9.99 19.26 5.07
N LYS A 389 8.84 19.64 4.48
CA LYS A 389 7.52 19.02 4.71
C LYS A 389 6.70 18.94 3.44
N PHE A 390 5.85 17.94 3.34
CA PHE A 390 4.80 17.95 2.32
C PHE A 390 3.76 19.03 2.62
N GLN A 391 3.49 19.88 1.63
CA GLN A 391 2.47 20.91 1.69
C GLN A 391 1.50 20.78 0.53
N PHE A 392 0.22 20.91 0.81
CA PHE A 392 -0.83 20.96 -0.19
C PHE A 392 -0.63 22.14 -1.14
N LEU A 393 -0.72 21.91 -2.44
CA LEU A 393 -0.71 22.95 -3.46
C LEU A 393 -2.10 23.17 -4.05
N LYS A 394 -2.72 22.13 -4.56
CA LYS A 394 -4.03 22.23 -5.21
C LYS A 394 -4.70 20.87 -5.34
N THR A 395 -6.01 20.92 -5.49
CA THR A 395 -6.80 19.77 -5.95
C THR A 395 -6.96 19.87 -7.47
N VAL A 396 -6.85 18.75 -8.16
CA VAL A 396 -7.09 18.64 -9.60
C VAL A 396 -8.23 17.67 -9.85
N LYS A 397 -9.23 18.12 -10.62
CA LYS A 397 -10.28 17.25 -11.17
C LYS A 397 -10.04 17.14 -12.66
N VAL A 398 -10.12 15.92 -13.17
CA VAL A 398 -10.09 15.64 -14.61
C VAL A 398 -11.47 15.09 -14.95
N GLY A 399 -12.24 15.85 -15.72
CA GLY A 399 -13.58 15.49 -16.19
C GLY A 399 -13.54 14.78 -17.53
#